data_5af4f41fcf393c366745b1e9999d76cb
#
_entry.id   5af4f41fcf393c366745b1e9999d76cb
#
_cell.length_a   1.000
_cell.length_b   1.000
_cell.length_c   1.000
_cell.angle_alpha   90.00
_cell.angle_beta   90.00
_cell.angle_gamma   90.00
#
_symmetry.space_group_name_H-M   'P 1'
#
loop_
_entity.id
_entity.type
_entity.pdbx_description
1 polymer ?
#
loop_
_entity_poly.entity_id
_entity_poly.type
_entity_poly.pdbx_seq_one_letter_code
_entity_poly.pdbx_strand_id
1 'polypeptide(L)'
;MYAPFFGLKQAPFSIAPDPHYLFMSERHREALAHLLYGLDGGGGFVLLTGEIGAGKTTVCRCFLEQIPANCNVAYIFNPKLTVAELLQAICDEFHVQVPPRAQTVKDYVDPLNAFLLAQHAAGRNNVLIIDEAQNLSADVLEQLRLLTNLETAERKLLQVVLIGQPELRGILARPELEQLAQRVIARFHLGALSESETAQYIRHRLNVAGLTGALPFDRAGLRLIHQLTRGVPRRINLLCDRALLGGYASGQAQVTPAIVRRAAAEVFDAQPAPPAPRRGPAPVGVGLAVLAAAVAGAGLTWGLQQQSQAGRGG
;
A
#
# COMPACT_ATOMS: atom_id res chain seq x y z
N MET A 1 15.48 5.27 25.94
CA MET A 1 15.86 4.22 26.91
C MET A 1 16.94 3.30 26.31
N TYR A 2 16.73 2.60 25.20
CA TYR A 2 17.73 1.70 24.59
C TYR A 2 18.79 2.40 23.71
N ALA A 3 18.51 3.61 23.21
CA ALA A 3 19.38 4.27 22.24
C ALA A 3 20.84 4.43 22.71
N PRO A 4 21.14 4.92 23.93
CA PRO A 4 22.53 5.02 24.39
C PRO A 4 23.24 3.67 24.48
N PHE A 5 22.52 2.59 24.82
CA PHE A 5 23.10 1.25 24.91
C PHE A 5 23.66 0.75 23.57
N PHE A 6 23.01 1.12 22.45
CA PHE A 6 23.46 0.81 21.09
C PHE A 6 24.33 1.92 20.47
N GLY A 7 24.74 2.92 21.24
CA GLY A 7 25.54 4.04 20.74
C GLY A 7 24.76 4.99 19.82
N LEU A 8 23.44 5.04 19.97
CA LEU A 8 22.55 5.90 19.18
C LEU A 8 22.26 7.20 19.94
N LYS A 9 22.14 8.30 19.20
CA LYS A 9 21.76 9.62 19.74
C LYS A 9 20.26 9.76 19.98
N GLN A 10 19.44 9.03 19.20
CA GLN A 10 17.98 9.07 19.26
C GLN A 10 17.36 7.74 18.80
N ALA A 11 16.04 7.58 18.99
CA ALA A 11 15.34 6.38 18.55
C ALA A 11 15.28 6.30 17.03
N PRO A 12 15.84 5.25 16.37
CA PRO A 12 15.94 5.17 14.93
C PRO A 12 14.63 4.81 14.23
N PHE A 13 13.71 4.13 14.91
CA PHE A 13 12.53 3.49 14.31
C PHE A 13 11.21 4.11 14.77
N SER A 14 11.22 5.43 15.07
CA SER A 14 9.97 6.16 15.30
C SER A 14 9.02 6.02 14.11
N ILE A 15 7.73 5.83 14.40
CA ILE A 15 6.67 5.84 13.38
C ILE A 15 6.20 7.25 13.02
N ALA A 16 6.59 8.26 13.83
CA ALA A 16 6.33 9.65 13.50
C ALA A 16 7.09 10.05 12.22
N PRO A 17 6.43 10.78 11.32
CA PRO A 17 7.07 11.24 10.10
C PRO A 17 8.18 12.25 10.42
N ASP A 18 9.43 11.87 10.14
CA ASP A 18 10.60 12.74 10.28
C ASP A 18 11.35 12.77 8.92
N PRO A 19 11.46 13.94 8.28
CA PRO A 19 12.13 14.10 7.00
C PRO A 19 13.59 13.63 6.99
N HIS A 20 14.32 13.73 8.13
CA HIS A 20 15.70 13.30 8.23
C HIS A 20 15.87 11.79 8.02
N TYR A 21 14.83 11.01 8.32
CA TYR A 21 14.82 9.55 8.12
C TYR A 21 14.31 9.11 6.75
N LEU A 22 14.19 10.05 5.81
CA LEU A 22 13.72 9.77 4.48
C LEU A 22 14.64 8.77 3.77
N PHE A 23 14.10 7.65 3.35
CA PHE A 23 14.78 6.64 2.56
C PHE A 23 14.08 6.49 1.20
N MET A 24 14.73 7.00 0.16
CA MET A 24 14.22 6.91 -1.21
C MET A 24 14.76 5.64 -1.88
N SER A 25 13.97 4.55 -1.81
CA SER A 25 14.25 3.36 -2.60
C SER A 25 14.07 3.63 -4.10
N GLU A 26 14.50 2.71 -4.94
CA GLU A 26 14.30 2.80 -6.40
C GLU A 26 12.81 2.99 -6.75
N ARG A 27 11.93 2.21 -6.13
CA ARG A 27 10.47 2.32 -6.31
C ARG A 27 9.89 3.64 -5.84
N HIS A 28 10.46 4.25 -4.78
CA HIS A 28 10.03 5.58 -4.35
C HIS A 28 10.43 6.65 -5.38
N ARG A 29 11.63 6.52 -5.99
CA ARG A 29 12.07 7.41 -7.08
C ARG A 29 11.22 7.26 -8.33
N GLU A 30 10.88 6.03 -8.71
CA GLU A 30 9.96 5.77 -9.83
C GLU A 30 8.56 6.38 -9.55
N ALA A 31 8.02 6.17 -8.35
CA ALA A 31 6.74 6.76 -7.96
C ALA A 31 6.76 8.29 -8.07
N LEU A 32 7.82 8.92 -7.57
CA LEU A 32 8.01 10.37 -7.65
C LEU A 32 8.12 10.84 -9.10
N ALA A 33 8.86 10.11 -9.95
CA ALA A 33 8.97 10.43 -11.37
C ALA A 33 7.59 10.37 -12.08
N HIS A 34 6.76 9.37 -11.75
CA HIS A 34 5.38 9.28 -12.28
C HIS A 34 4.50 10.46 -11.84
N LEU A 35 4.65 10.93 -10.59
CA LEU A 35 3.91 12.09 -10.11
C LEU A 35 4.36 13.38 -10.84
N LEU A 36 5.67 13.58 -10.99
CA LEU A 36 6.22 14.75 -11.70
C LEU A 36 5.87 14.73 -13.18
N TYR A 37 5.96 13.56 -13.84
CA TYR A 37 5.55 13.40 -15.23
C TYR A 37 4.07 13.78 -15.44
N GLY A 38 3.22 13.45 -14.47
CA GLY A 38 1.81 13.82 -14.50
C GLY A 38 1.57 15.32 -14.56
N LEU A 39 2.46 16.15 -14.00
CA LEU A 39 2.34 17.62 -14.07
C LEU A 39 2.51 18.16 -15.49
N ASP A 40 3.40 17.55 -16.27
CA ASP A 40 3.68 17.95 -17.64
C ASP A 40 2.67 17.38 -18.65
N GLY A 41 1.92 16.35 -18.25
CA GLY A 41 1.01 15.59 -19.12
C GLY A 41 -0.29 16.29 -19.52
N GLY A 42 -0.45 17.59 -19.25
CA GLY A 42 -1.60 18.38 -19.73
C GLY A 42 -2.90 18.16 -18.96
N GLY A 43 -2.86 17.66 -17.72
CA GLY A 43 -4.01 17.48 -16.83
C GLY A 43 -4.66 16.10 -16.94
N GLY A 44 -5.51 15.78 -15.96
CA GLY A 44 -6.15 14.46 -15.80
C GLY A 44 -5.89 13.87 -14.43
N PHE A 45 -5.87 12.55 -14.32
CA PHE A 45 -5.64 11.87 -13.06
C PHE A 45 -4.29 11.14 -13.03
N VAL A 46 -3.58 11.26 -11.91
CA VAL A 46 -2.44 10.40 -11.58
C VAL A 46 -2.82 9.57 -10.36
N LEU A 47 -2.56 8.28 -10.41
CA LEU A 47 -2.91 7.33 -9.35
C LEU A 47 -1.65 6.77 -8.71
N LEU A 48 -1.46 7.04 -7.41
CA LEU A 48 -0.45 6.41 -6.58
C LEU A 48 -1.12 5.50 -5.55
N THR A 49 -0.93 4.19 -5.69
CA THR A 49 -1.45 3.22 -4.72
C THR A 49 -0.33 2.49 -4.00
N GLY A 50 -0.62 1.89 -2.86
CA GLY A 50 0.32 1.04 -2.11
C GLY A 50 -0.22 0.68 -0.74
N GLU A 51 0.33 -0.35 -0.15
CA GLU A 51 -0.07 -0.86 1.16
C GLU A 51 0.05 0.21 2.26
N ILE A 52 -0.67 0.00 3.37
CA ILE A 52 -0.56 0.85 4.56
C ILE A 52 0.89 0.81 5.06
N GLY A 53 1.50 1.99 5.18
CA GLY A 53 2.90 2.11 5.65
C GLY A 53 3.97 1.80 4.60
N ALA A 54 3.61 1.67 3.31
CA ALA A 54 4.56 1.51 2.21
C ALA A 54 5.41 2.76 1.92
N GLY A 55 5.00 3.93 2.42
CA GLY A 55 5.75 5.18 2.21
C GLY A 55 5.08 6.15 1.23
N LYS A 56 3.80 5.97 0.88
CA LYS A 56 3.05 6.88 -0.03
C LYS A 56 3.13 8.34 0.40
N THR A 57 2.88 8.62 1.69
CA THR A 57 2.98 9.98 2.25
C THR A 57 4.40 10.53 2.16
N THR A 58 5.42 9.67 2.23
CA THR A 58 6.82 10.05 2.02
C THR A 58 7.06 10.52 0.59
N VAL A 59 6.59 9.74 -0.41
CA VAL A 59 6.67 10.13 -1.83
C VAL A 59 5.91 11.42 -2.07
N CYS A 60 4.71 11.58 -1.48
CA CYS A 60 3.92 12.80 -1.62
C CYS A 60 4.65 14.04 -1.08
N ARG A 61 5.32 13.95 0.07
CA ARG A 61 6.13 15.05 0.61
C ARG A 61 7.28 15.42 -0.32
N CYS A 62 8.03 14.42 -0.82
CA CYS A 62 9.09 14.68 -1.80
C CYS A 62 8.56 15.29 -3.09
N PHE A 63 7.36 14.91 -3.51
CA PHE A 63 6.68 15.52 -4.64
C PHE A 63 6.37 16.99 -4.37
N LEU A 64 5.79 17.32 -3.22
CA LEU A 64 5.49 18.69 -2.81
C LEU A 64 6.75 19.59 -2.75
N GLU A 65 7.89 19.02 -2.30
CA GLU A 65 9.17 19.74 -2.25
C GLU A 65 9.77 20.01 -3.64
N GLN A 66 9.40 19.20 -4.65
CA GLN A 66 9.93 19.28 -6.02
C GLN A 66 8.94 19.85 -7.04
N ILE A 67 7.71 20.15 -6.61
CA ILE A 67 6.73 20.85 -7.47
C ILE A 67 7.33 22.19 -7.92
N PRO A 68 7.26 22.52 -9.23
CA PRO A 68 7.69 23.81 -9.73
C PRO A 68 6.99 24.98 -9.04
N ALA A 69 7.70 26.09 -8.82
CA ALA A 69 7.19 27.27 -8.13
C ALA A 69 5.99 27.95 -8.85
N ASN A 70 5.76 27.62 -10.11
CA ASN A 70 4.61 28.07 -10.90
C ASN A 70 3.37 27.17 -10.75
N CYS A 71 3.36 26.24 -9.80
CA CYS A 71 2.21 25.39 -9.52
C CYS A 71 1.49 25.86 -8.26
N ASN A 72 0.17 26.01 -8.34
CA ASN A 72 -0.71 26.12 -7.18
C ASN A 72 -1.07 24.71 -6.72
N VAL A 73 -1.04 24.46 -5.42
CA VAL A 73 -1.32 23.14 -4.86
C VAL A 73 -2.47 23.24 -3.86
N ALA A 74 -3.47 22.38 -4.03
CA ALA A 74 -4.48 22.08 -3.02
C ALA A 74 -4.23 20.67 -2.49
N TYR A 75 -4.18 20.49 -1.17
CA TYR A 75 -3.91 19.20 -0.54
C TYR A 75 -5.02 18.80 0.42
N ILE A 76 -5.80 17.80 0.03
CA ILE A 76 -6.91 17.26 0.83
C ILE A 76 -6.44 16.01 1.56
N PHE A 77 -6.40 16.11 2.88
CA PHE A 77 -6.04 15.03 3.77
C PHE A 77 -7.31 14.42 4.39
N ASN A 78 -7.49 13.10 4.28
CA ASN A 78 -8.64 12.36 4.81
C ASN A 78 -10.02 12.80 4.20
N PRO A 79 -10.31 12.44 2.94
CA PRO A 79 -11.44 12.95 2.17
C PRO A 79 -12.76 12.21 2.42
N LYS A 80 -13.11 11.89 3.66
CA LYS A 80 -14.44 11.36 3.99
C LYS A 80 -15.46 12.50 4.01
N LEU A 81 -15.69 13.10 2.84
CA LEU A 81 -16.46 14.31 2.63
C LEU A 81 -17.60 14.06 1.66
N THR A 82 -18.67 14.84 1.78
CA THR A 82 -19.69 14.99 0.74
C THR A 82 -19.12 15.79 -0.44
N VAL A 83 -19.86 15.81 -1.56
CA VAL A 83 -19.45 16.58 -2.76
C VAL A 83 -19.29 18.07 -2.42
N ALA A 84 -20.21 18.67 -1.68
CA ALA A 84 -20.15 20.08 -1.31
C ALA A 84 -18.98 20.38 -0.38
N GLU A 85 -18.74 19.55 0.63
CA GLU A 85 -17.61 19.69 1.55
C GLU A 85 -16.27 19.53 0.85
N LEU A 86 -16.16 18.62 -0.12
CA LEU A 86 -14.95 18.49 -0.92
C LEU A 86 -14.69 19.73 -1.76
N LEU A 87 -15.71 20.25 -2.46
CA LEU A 87 -15.60 21.44 -3.28
C LEU A 87 -15.22 22.67 -2.44
N GLN A 88 -15.81 22.81 -1.25
CA GLN A 88 -15.44 23.84 -0.31
C GLN A 88 -13.97 23.69 0.10
N ALA A 89 -13.53 22.50 0.51
CA ALA A 89 -12.15 22.25 0.91
C ALA A 89 -11.16 22.56 -0.24
N ILE A 90 -11.50 22.23 -1.48
CA ILE A 90 -10.69 22.59 -2.66
C ILE A 90 -10.60 24.10 -2.83
N CYS A 91 -11.72 24.82 -2.68
CA CYS A 91 -11.73 26.27 -2.74
C CYS A 91 -10.90 26.90 -1.62
N ASP A 92 -11.00 26.39 -0.40
CA ASP A 92 -10.24 26.86 0.76
C ASP A 92 -8.74 26.67 0.55
N GLU A 93 -8.31 25.50 0.07
CA GLU A 93 -6.90 25.19 -0.21
C GLU A 93 -6.31 26.04 -1.35
N PHE A 94 -7.07 26.32 -2.39
CA PHE A 94 -6.67 27.24 -3.46
C PHE A 94 -6.90 28.73 -3.13
N HIS A 95 -7.42 29.04 -1.94
CA HIS A 95 -7.77 30.40 -1.50
C HIS A 95 -8.77 31.09 -2.44
N VAL A 96 -9.71 30.31 -2.99
CA VAL A 96 -10.78 30.81 -3.86
C VAL A 96 -11.91 31.37 -2.99
N GLN A 97 -12.31 32.62 -3.25
CA GLN A 97 -13.42 33.24 -2.56
C GLN A 97 -14.74 32.67 -3.06
N VAL A 98 -15.51 32.04 -2.19
CA VAL A 98 -16.85 31.54 -2.47
C VAL A 98 -17.91 32.47 -1.85
N PRO A 99 -19.14 32.53 -2.40
CA PRO A 99 -20.23 33.32 -1.81
C PRO A 99 -20.47 32.95 -0.33
N PRO A 100 -20.75 33.92 0.56
CA PRO A 100 -20.93 33.64 2.00
C PRO A 100 -22.07 32.66 2.35
N ARG A 101 -22.98 32.41 1.40
CA ARG A 101 -24.13 31.50 1.53
C ARG A 101 -24.10 30.42 0.43
N ALA A 102 -22.92 29.95 0.05
CA ALA A 102 -22.78 28.85 -0.90
C ALA A 102 -23.49 27.60 -0.35
N GLN A 103 -24.43 27.03 -1.11
CA GLN A 103 -25.21 25.85 -0.77
C GLN A 103 -25.26 24.85 -1.90
N THR A 104 -25.06 25.29 -3.12
CA THR A 104 -25.13 24.43 -4.32
C THR A 104 -23.74 24.11 -4.85
N VAL A 105 -23.60 22.99 -5.54
CA VAL A 105 -22.35 22.62 -6.24
C VAL A 105 -21.88 23.75 -7.16
N LYS A 106 -22.81 24.47 -7.80
CA LYS A 106 -22.51 25.58 -8.71
C LYS A 106 -21.82 26.74 -8.00
N ASP A 107 -22.22 27.03 -6.75
CA ASP A 107 -21.65 28.13 -5.97
C ASP A 107 -20.15 27.95 -5.69
N TYR A 108 -19.65 26.73 -5.75
CA TYR A 108 -18.22 26.39 -5.63
C TYR A 108 -17.53 26.26 -6.99
N VAL A 109 -18.20 25.60 -7.95
CA VAL A 109 -17.59 25.28 -9.25
C VAL A 109 -17.35 26.52 -10.09
N ASP A 110 -18.27 27.50 -10.09
CA ASP A 110 -18.12 28.71 -10.90
C ASP A 110 -16.93 29.58 -10.44
N PRO A 111 -16.75 29.91 -9.14
CA PRO A 111 -15.55 30.59 -8.66
C PRO A 111 -14.26 29.82 -8.87
N LEU A 112 -14.30 28.49 -8.66
CA LEU A 112 -13.15 27.62 -8.88
C LEU A 112 -12.72 27.63 -10.36
N ASN A 113 -13.68 27.54 -11.29
CA ASN A 113 -13.41 27.63 -12.73
C ASN A 113 -12.79 28.97 -13.11
N ALA A 114 -13.36 30.10 -12.62
CA ALA A 114 -12.81 31.42 -12.85
C ALA A 114 -11.36 31.55 -12.33
N PHE A 115 -11.08 31.00 -11.14
CA PHE A 115 -9.73 30.94 -10.58
C PHE A 115 -8.79 30.13 -11.48
N LEU A 116 -9.17 28.90 -11.86
CA LEU A 116 -8.33 28.03 -12.67
C LEU A 116 -7.98 28.66 -14.03
N LEU A 117 -8.94 29.32 -14.67
CA LEU A 117 -8.72 30.05 -15.91
C LEU A 117 -7.75 31.24 -15.73
N ALA A 118 -7.91 32.00 -14.64
CA ALA A 118 -7.01 33.12 -14.34
C ALA A 118 -5.59 32.65 -14.06
N GLN A 119 -5.43 31.55 -13.31
CA GLN A 119 -4.10 30.99 -13.06
C GLN A 119 -3.45 30.42 -14.32
N HIS A 120 -4.22 29.78 -15.18
CA HIS A 120 -3.72 29.31 -16.49
C HIS A 120 -3.25 30.50 -17.38
N ALA A 121 -4.03 31.55 -17.45
CA ALA A 121 -3.64 32.76 -18.19
C ALA A 121 -2.35 33.41 -17.63
N ALA A 122 -2.08 33.23 -16.32
CA ALA A 122 -0.84 33.66 -15.66
C ALA A 122 0.32 32.66 -15.83
N GLY A 123 0.17 31.60 -16.62
CA GLY A 123 1.18 30.55 -16.84
C GLY A 123 1.39 29.60 -15.64
N ARG A 124 0.41 29.51 -14.75
CA ARG A 124 0.47 28.62 -13.57
C ARG A 124 -0.31 27.36 -13.80
N ASN A 125 0.22 26.25 -13.28
CA ASN A 125 -0.46 24.97 -13.22
C ASN A 125 -1.21 24.82 -11.88
N ASN A 126 -2.29 24.04 -11.88
CA ASN A 126 -3.05 23.79 -10.65
C ASN A 126 -3.09 22.28 -10.39
N VAL A 127 -2.72 21.88 -9.19
CA VAL A 127 -2.61 20.48 -8.76
C VAL A 127 -3.47 20.27 -7.52
N LEU A 128 -4.39 19.33 -7.61
CA LEU A 128 -5.18 18.85 -6.48
C LEU A 128 -4.65 17.48 -6.06
N ILE A 129 -4.19 17.37 -4.83
CA ILE A 129 -3.72 16.11 -4.25
C ILE A 129 -4.75 15.67 -3.23
N ILE A 130 -5.19 14.40 -3.35
CA ILE A 130 -6.12 13.78 -2.41
C ILE A 130 -5.46 12.53 -1.84
N ASP A 131 -5.11 12.57 -0.55
CA ASP A 131 -4.57 11.41 0.17
C ASP A 131 -5.72 10.58 0.76
N GLU A 132 -5.48 9.28 1.00
CA GLU A 132 -6.47 8.29 1.45
C GLU A 132 -7.72 8.23 0.54
N ALA A 133 -7.53 8.40 -0.77
CA ALA A 133 -8.59 8.53 -1.77
C ALA A 133 -9.52 7.29 -1.87
N GLN A 134 -9.16 6.13 -1.29
CA GLN A 134 -10.07 4.99 -1.17
C GLN A 134 -11.30 5.28 -0.26
N ASN A 135 -11.27 6.37 0.50
CA ASN A 135 -12.38 6.81 1.35
C ASN A 135 -13.40 7.67 0.59
N LEU A 136 -13.13 8.04 -0.67
CA LEU A 136 -14.06 8.80 -1.51
C LEU A 136 -15.25 7.94 -1.94
N SER A 137 -16.44 8.54 -1.92
CA SER A 137 -17.62 7.92 -2.54
C SER A 137 -17.56 8.01 -4.07
N ALA A 138 -18.38 7.19 -4.75
CA ALA A 138 -18.48 7.23 -6.22
C ALA A 138 -18.93 8.61 -6.72
N ASP A 139 -19.89 9.24 -6.02
CA ASP A 139 -20.40 10.59 -6.37
C ASP A 139 -19.29 11.66 -6.30
N VAL A 140 -18.42 11.57 -5.28
CA VAL A 140 -17.29 12.49 -5.13
C VAL A 140 -16.24 12.26 -6.21
N LEU A 141 -15.94 11.01 -6.56
CA LEU A 141 -15.04 10.67 -7.66
C LEU A 141 -15.61 11.15 -9.00
N GLU A 142 -16.90 11.02 -9.21
CA GLU A 142 -17.57 11.54 -10.43
C GLU A 142 -17.52 13.08 -10.48
N GLN A 143 -17.71 13.76 -9.35
CA GLN A 143 -17.55 15.23 -9.29
C GLN A 143 -16.12 15.67 -9.63
N LEU A 144 -15.11 14.94 -9.15
CA LEU A 144 -13.71 15.19 -9.53
C LEU A 144 -13.49 14.99 -11.03
N ARG A 145 -14.12 13.97 -11.62
CA ARG A 145 -14.08 13.78 -13.08
C ARG A 145 -14.67 14.99 -13.82
N LEU A 146 -15.80 15.52 -13.34
CA LEU A 146 -16.41 16.71 -13.92
C LEU A 146 -15.51 17.94 -13.81
N LEU A 147 -14.79 18.14 -12.70
CA LEU A 147 -13.82 19.21 -12.55
C LEU A 147 -12.66 19.11 -13.56
N THR A 148 -12.25 17.88 -13.94
CA THR A 148 -11.22 17.71 -14.98
C THR A 148 -11.72 17.97 -16.41
N ASN A 149 -13.02 18.29 -16.61
CA ASN A 149 -13.54 18.81 -17.89
C ASN A 149 -13.24 20.30 -18.08
N LEU A 150 -12.82 21.00 -17.02
CA LEU A 150 -12.41 22.38 -17.11
C LEU A 150 -11.09 22.43 -17.92
N GLU A 151 -11.20 22.85 -19.17
CA GLU A 151 -10.09 22.88 -20.13
C GLU A 151 -10.19 24.09 -21.05
N THR A 152 -9.03 24.49 -21.57
CA THR A 152 -8.94 25.40 -22.72
C THR A 152 -8.82 24.56 -24.01
N ALA A 153 -8.75 25.20 -25.16
CA ALA A 153 -8.47 24.48 -26.41
C ALA A 153 -7.13 23.74 -26.44
N GLU A 154 -6.20 24.08 -25.53
CA GLU A 154 -4.83 23.56 -25.52
C GLU A 154 -4.53 22.65 -24.33
N ARG A 155 -5.13 22.89 -23.14
CA ARG A 155 -4.77 22.21 -21.89
C ARG A 155 -5.95 22.08 -20.92
N LYS A 156 -5.89 21.06 -20.09
CA LYS A 156 -6.73 20.94 -18.88
C LYS A 156 -6.21 21.89 -17.81
N LEU A 157 -7.15 22.47 -17.05
CA LEU A 157 -6.85 23.50 -16.05
C LEU A 157 -6.46 22.91 -14.69
N LEU A 158 -6.79 21.63 -14.45
CA LEU A 158 -6.60 20.96 -13.17
C LEU A 158 -5.98 19.57 -13.36
N GLN A 159 -4.88 19.33 -12.66
CA GLN A 159 -4.30 18.00 -12.47
C GLN A 159 -4.76 17.43 -11.14
N VAL A 160 -5.24 16.20 -11.11
CA VAL A 160 -5.66 15.51 -9.87
C VAL A 160 -4.73 14.33 -9.58
N VAL A 161 -4.16 14.30 -8.39
CA VAL A 161 -3.33 13.20 -7.88
C VAL A 161 -4.12 12.48 -6.80
N LEU A 162 -4.49 11.23 -7.08
CA LEU A 162 -5.17 10.36 -6.12
C LEU A 162 -4.14 9.42 -5.47
N ILE A 163 -3.99 9.52 -4.16
CA ILE A 163 -3.11 8.68 -3.36
C ILE A 163 -3.98 7.81 -2.47
N GLY A 164 -3.75 6.50 -2.47
CA GLY A 164 -4.59 5.62 -1.68
C GLY A 164 -4.06 4.20 -1.50
N GLN A 165 -4.85 3.38 -0.83
CA GLN A 165 -4.58 1.97 -0.62
C GLN A 165 -4.92 1.17 -1.89
N PRO A 166 -4.50 -0.12 -2.01
CA PRO A 166 -4.77 -0.92 -3.20
C PRO A 166 -6.26 -1.04 -3.55
N GLU A 167 -7.16 -0.92 -2.56
CA GLU A 167 -8.63 -0.95 -2.73
C GLU A 167 -9.11 0.14 -3.69
N LEU A 168 -8.43 1.29 -3.76
CA LEU A 168 -8.74 2.37 -4.69
C LEU A 168 -8.73 1.88 -6.15
N ARG A 169 -7.88 0.92 -6.50
CA ARG A 169 -7.86 0.32 -7.84
C ARG A 169 -9.14 -0.45 -8.14
N GLY A 170 -9.64 -1.18 -7.14
CA GLY A 170 -10.93 -1.89 -7.25
C GLY A 170 -12.12 -0.94 -7.36
N ILE A 171 -12.10 0.18 -6.62
CA ILE A 171 -13.13 1.23 -6.70
C ILE A 171 -13.14 1.82 -8.13
N LEU A 172 -11.99 2.22 -8.65
CA LEU A 172 -11.87 2.81 -9.99
C LEU A 172 -12.14 1.83 -11.14
N ALA A 173 -12.17 0.52 -10.87
CA ALA A 173 -12.51 -0.50 -11.86
C ALA A 173 -14.02 -0.76 -11.97
N ARG A 174 -14.85 -0.09 -11.15
CA ARG A 174 -16.31 -0.23 -11.21
C ARG A 174 -16.88 0.40 -12.49
N PRO A 175 -17.94 -0.18 -13.07
CA PRO A 175 -18.53 0.33 -14.32
C PRO A 175 -18.95 1.81 -14.26
N GLU A 176 -19.48 2.25 -13.11
CA GLU A 176 -19.89 3.64 -12.90
C GLU A 176 -18.74 4.65 -12.96
N LEU A 177 -17.48 4.21 -12.77
CA LEU A 177 -16.29 5.05 -12.78
C LEU A 177 -15.40 4.85 -14.02
N GLU A 178 -15.88 4.14 -15.02
CA GLU A 178 -15.12 3.83 -16.25
C GLU A 178 -14.59 5.10 -16.93
N GLN A 179 -15.41 6.15 -17.02
CA GLN A 179 -15.02 7.41 -17.64
C GLN A 179 -13.90 8.13 -16.86
N LEU A 180 -13.88 8.01 -15.54
CA LEU A 180 -12.77 8.52 -14.72
C LEU A 180 -11.52 7.67 -14.96
N ALA A 181 -11.66 6.33 -14.97
CA ALA A 181 -10.55 5.41 -15.17
C ALA A 181 -9.83 5.63 -16.52
N GLN A 182 -10.57 6.03 -17.56
CA GLN A 182 -10.01 6.39 -18.88
C GLN A 182 -9.20 7.70 -18.88
N ARG A 183 -9.39 8.56 -17.86
CA ARG A 183 -8.65 9.82 -17.70
C ARG A 183 -7.41 9.70 -16.83
N VAL A 184 -7.11 8.51 -16.33
CA VAL A 184 -5.90 8.25 -15.54
C VAL A 184 -4.71 8.11 -16.50
N ILE A 185 -3.89 9.16 -16.57
CA ILE A 185 -2.73 9.27 -17.46
C ILE A 185 -1.50 8.53 -16.94
N ALA A 186 -1.38 8.39 -15.60
CA ALA A 186 -0.30 7.64 -14.99
C ALA A 186 -0.81 6.83 -13.78
N ARG A 187 -0.34 5.59 -13.66
CA ARG A 187 -0.68 4.70 -12.55
C ARG A 187 0.60 4.10 -12.00
N PHE A 188 0.82 4.27 -10.73
CA PHE A 188 1.93 3.64 -10.04
C PHE A 188 1.47 2.91 -8.79
N HIS A 189 2.04 1.74 -8.55
CA HIS A 189 1.82 0.98 -7.33
C HIS A 189 3.12 0.88 -6.54
N LEU A 190 3.16 1.57 -5.40
CA LEU A 190 4.29 1.54 -4.49
C LEU A 190 4.27 0.23 -3.70
N GLY A 191 5.09 -0.70 -4.13
CA GLY A 191 5.27 -1.99 -3.45
C GLY A 191 6.11 -1.87 -2.19
N ALA A 192 6.17 -2.98 -1.45
CA ALA A 192 7.04 -3.12 -0.30
C ALA A 192 8.52 -3.16 -0.73
N LEU A 193 9.43 -2.89 0.21
CA LEU A 193 10.87 -2.99 0.02
C LEU A 193 11.30 -4.44 -0.22
N SER A 194 12.23 -4.65 -1.13
CA SER A 194 12.92 -5.93 -1.31
C SER A 194 13.76 -6.30 -0.08
N GLU A 195 14.30 -7.51 -0.01
CA GLU A 195 15.20 -7.96 1.08
C GLU A 195 16.43 -7.03 1.19
N SER A 196 17.03 -6.70 0.04
CA SER A 196 18.20 -5.82 -0.01
C SER A 196 17.86 -4.38 0.42
N GLU A 197 16.73 -3.84 -0.06
CA GLU A 197 16.26 -2.51 0.32
C GLU A 197 15.84 -2.45 1.80
N THR A 198 15.27 -3.53 2.35
CA THR A 198 14.97 -3.63 3.79
C THR A 198 16.24 -3.49 4.63
N ALA A 199 17.31 -4.19 4.24
CA ALA A 199 18.60 -4.09 4.94
C ALA A 199 19.21 -2.69 4.82
N GLN A 200 19.13 -2.06 3.64
CA GLN A 200 19.59 -0.69 3.41
C GLN A 200 18.76 0.33 4.21
N TYR A 201 17.45 0.15 4.25
CA TYR A 201 16.52 0.98 5.02
C TYR A 201 16.86 0.96 6.53
N ILE A 202 17.03 -0.23 7.11
CA ILE A 202 17.39 -0.39 8.52
C ILE A 202 18.74 0.28 8.81
N ARG A 203 19.74 0.06 7.96
CA ARG A 203 21.06 0.70 8.09
C ARG A 203 20.97 2.21 7.99
N HIS A 204 20.22 2.73 7.02
CA HIS A 204 20.01 4.17 6.84
C HIS A 204 19.43 4.80 8.12
N ARG A 205 18.37 4.22 8.67
CA ARG A 205 17.74 4.74 9.89
C ARG A 205 18.67 4.72 11.10
N LEU A 206 19.45 3.66 11.29
CA LEU A 206 20.44 3.57 12.36
C LEU A 206 21.56 4.60 12.18
N ASN A 207 22.05 4.82 10.96
CA ASN A 207 23.06 5.82 10.67
C ASN A 207 22.57 7.25 10.96
N VAL A 208 21.34 7.58 10.54
CA VAL A 208 20.70 8.87 10.84
C VAL A 208 20.54 9.06 12.35
N ALA A 209 20.23 7.97 13.08
CA ALA A 209 20.18 7.99 14.54
C ALA A 209 21.56 8.10 15.23
N GLY A 210 22.65 8.14 14.45
CA GLY A 210 24.00 8.36 14.94
C GLY A 210 24.79 7.09 15.23
N LEU A 211 24.42 5.93 14.67
CA LEU A 211 25.19 4.70 14.79
C LEU A 211 26.57 4.88 14.14
N THR A 212 27.62 4.73 14.94
CA THR A 212 29.04 4.78 14.48
C THR A 212 29.71 3.42 14.53
N GLY A 213 29.11 2.44 15.19
CA GLY A 213 29.62 1.09 15.38
C GLY A 213 29.04 0.04 14.44
N ALA A 214 29.21 -1.23 14.83
CA ALA A 214 28.63 -2.35 14.12
C ALA A 214 27.09 -2.34 14.19
N LEU A 215 26.45 -2.83 13.13
CA LEU A 215 24.98 -2.99 13.11
C LEU A 215 24.53 -3.93 14.23
N PRO A 216 23.51 -3.55 15.01
CA PRO A 216 22.94 -4.43 16.04
C PRO A 216 22.30 -5.71 15.46
N PHE A 217 21.95 -5.73 14.17
CA PHE A 217 21.34 -6.85 13.48
C PHE A 217 22.37 -7.53 12.57
N ASP A 218 22.51 -8.84 12.69
CA ASP A 218 23.29 -9.64 11.76
C ASP A 218 22.51 -9.91 10.45
N ARG A 219 23.16 -10.55 9.48
CA ARG A 219 22.54 -10.87 8.18
C ARG A 219 21.30 -11.77 8.32
N ALA A 220 21.32 -12.71 9.26
CA ALA A 220 20.19 -13.62 9.52
C ALA A 220 19.02 -12.86 10.14
N GLY A 221 19.29 -11.95 11.08
CA GLY A 221 18.30 -11.06 11.69
C GLY A 221 17.64 -10.15 10.66
N LEU A 222 18.43 -9.50 9.78
CA LEU A 222 17.90 -8.62 8.71
C LEU A 222 16.99 -9.39 7.75
N ARG A 223 17.41 -10.59 7.33
CA ARG A 223 16.58 -11.45 6.46
C ARG A 223 15.27 -11.85 7.15
N LEU A 224 15.35 -12.24 8.43
CA LEU A 224 14.16 -12.59 9.21
C LEU A 224 13.22 -11.40 9.38
N ILE A 225 13.74 -10.19 9.63
CA ILE A 225 12.93 -8.97 9.71
C ILE A 225 12.18 -8.76 8.39
N HIS A 226 12.85 -8.88 7.23
CA HIS A 226 12.19 -8.77 5.93
C HIS A 226 11.05 -9.79 5.77
N GLN A 227 11.30 -11.06 6.09
CA GLN A 227 10.29 -12.13 6.00
C GLN A 227 9.04 -11.85 6.86
N LEU A 228 9.23 -11.42 8.11
CA LEU A 228 8.15 -11.15 9.06
C LEU A 228 7.37 -9.87 8.74
N THR A 229 8.05 -8.86 8.19
CA THR A 229 7.45 -7.56 7.85
C THR A 229 6.95 -7.48 6.42
N ARG A 230 7.34 -8.44 5.57
CA ARG A 230 7.13 -8.44 4.11
C ARG A 230 7.67 -7.17 3.45
N GLY A 231 8.72 -6.56 4.02
CA GLY A 231 9.33 -5.34 3.49
C GLY A 231 8.51 -4.06 3.67
N VAL A 232 7.42 -4.07 4.45
CA VAL A 232 6.60 -2.87 4.69
C VAL A 232 7.29 -1.95 5.71
N PRO A 233 7.68 -0.71 5.36
CA PRO A 233 8.47 0.19 6.21
C PRO A 233 7.91 0.40 7.61
N ARG A 234 6.60 0.62 7.74
CA ARG A 234 5.95 0.79 9.05
C ARG A 234 6.09 -0.46 9.93
N ARG A 235 5.96 -1.65 9.35
CA ARG A 235 6.14 -2.92 10.07
C ARG A 235 7.60 -3.14 10.44
N ILE A 236 8.54 -2.77 9.57
CA ILE A 236 9.98 -2.82 9.83
C ILE A 236 10.30 -1.94 11.05
N ASN A 237 9.80 -0.71 11.08
CA ASN A 237 10.02 0.19 12.21
C ASN A 237 9.51 -0.41 13.52
N LEU A 238 8.26 -0.86 13.56
CA LEU A 238 7.67 -1.45 14.76
C LEU A 238 8.48 -2.67 15.26
N LEU A 239 8.88 -3.55 14.34
CA LEU A 239 9.63 -4.75 14.70
C LEU A 239 11.05 -4.42 15.16
N CYS A 240 11.75 -3.54 14.45
CA CYS A 240 13.12 -3.15 14.81
C CYS A 240 13.19 -2.41 16.13
N ASP A 241 12.24 -1.50 16.39
CA ASP A 241 12.16 -0.78 17.67
C ASP A 241 11.97 -1.76 18.83
N ARG A 242 11.02 -2.69 18.71
CA ARG A 242 10.78 -3.71 19.74
C ARG A 242 11.95 -4.67 19.89
N ALA A 243 12.62 -5.04 18.79
CA ALA A 243 13.77 -5.93 18.83
C ALA A 243 15.00 -5.28 19.50
N LEU A 244 15.25 -3.98 19.27
CA LEU A 244 16.28 -3.22 20.00
C LEU A 244 15.97 -3.13 21.50
N LEU A 245 14.70 -2.89 21.85
CA LEU A 245 14.28 -2.90 23.25
C LEU A 245 14.52 -4.28 23.89
N GLY A 246 14.21 -5.37 23.18
CA GLY A 246 14.47 -6.74 23.63
C GLY A 246 15.96 -7.04 23.83
N GLY A 247 16.84 -6.57 22.92
CA GLY A 247 18.30 -6.65 23.07
C GLY A 247 18.79 -5.92 24.29
N TYR A 248 18.34 -4.69 24.50
CA TYR A 248 18.65 -3.89 25.67
C TYR A 248 18.23 -4.58 26.99
N ALA A 249 16.99 -5.06 27.06
CA ALA A 249 16.46 -5.76 28.24
C ALA A 249 17.22 -7.07 28.56
N SER A 250 17.83 -7.69 27.55
CA SER A 250 18.64 -8.90 27.70
C SER A 250 20.14 -8.62 27.87
N GLY A 251 20.57 -7.35 27.89
CA GLY A 251 21.98 -6.95 27.95
C GLY A 251 22.81 -7.34 26.73
N GLN A 252 22.17 -7.61 25.58
CA GLN A 252 22.81 -8.08 24.35
C GLN A 252 22.93 -6.95 23.33
N ALA A 253 24.17 -6.54 23.03
CA ALA A 253 24.45 -5.55 21.96
C ALA A 253 24.13 -6.08 20.56
N GLN A 254 24.09 -7.39 20.38
CA GLN A 254 23.70 -8.07 19.13
C GLN A 254 22.26 -8.56 19.25
N VAL A 255 21.38 -8.09 18.38
CA VAL A 255 19.98 -8.53 18.30
C VAL A 255 19.92 -9.82 17.46
N THR A 256 19.80 -10.94 18.16
CA THR A 256 19.77 -12.26 17.53
C THR A 256 18.41 -12.56 16.86
N PRO A 257 18.34 -13.52 15.91
CA PRO A 257 17.06 -13.96 15.35
C PRO A 257 16.03 -14.42 16.39
N ALA A 258 16.47 -14.92 17.54
CA ALA A 258 15.57 -15.31 18.65
C ALA A 258 14.87 -14.08 19.24
N ILE A 259 15.63 -12.99 19.49
CA ILE A 259 15.08 -11.70 19.95
C ILE A 259 14.10 -11.13 18.91
N VAL A 260 14.45 -11.19 17.61
CA VAL A 260 13.57 -10.73 16.53
C VAL A 260 12.25 -11.51 16.51
N ARG A 261 12.27 -12.85 16.65
CA ARG A 261 11.03 -13.65 16.71
C ARG A 261 10.17 -13.30 17.91
N ARG A 262 10.78 -13.13 19.08
CA ARG A 262 10.06 -12.72 20.30
C ARG A 262 9.42 -11.34 20.12
N ALA A 263 10.18 -10.36 19.61
CA ALA A 263 9.65 -9.04 19.28
C ALA A 263 8.51 -9.09 18.27
N ALA A 264 8.59 -9.96 17.26
CA ALA A 264 7.54 -10.13 16.27
C ALA A 264 6.25 -10.70 16.88
N ALA A 265 6.35 -11.68 17.77
CA ALA A 265 5.21 -12.20 18.52
C ALA A 265 4.53 -11.07 19.33
N GLU A 266 5.30 -10.24 20.01
CA GLU A 266 4.74 -9.11 20.77
C GLU A 266 4.06 -8.03 19.89
N VAL A 267 4.56 -7.82 18.66
CA VAL A 267 4.07 -6.74 17.77
C VAL A 267 2.95 -7.21 16.85
N PHE A 268 2.98 -8.47 16.38
CA PHE A 268 2.11 -8.95 15.31
C PHE A 268 1.09 -10.00 15.74
N ASP A 269 1.27 -10.67 16.91
CA ASP A 269 0.39 -11.74 17.40
C ASP A 269 -0.93 -11.24 18.02
N ALA A 270 -1.29 -9.97 17.83
CA ALA A 270 -2.64 -9.50 18.12
C ALA A 270 -3.71 -10.07 17.16
N GLN A 271 -3.31 -10.83 16.13
CA GLN A 271 -4.21 -11.64 15.30
C GLN A 271 -3.94 -13.12 15.57
N PRO A 272 -4.95 -13.89 16.03
CA PRO A 272 -4.81 -15.36 16.11
C PRO A 272 -4.46 -15.86 14.70
N ALA A 273 -3.38 -16.63 14.61
CA ALA A 273 -3.03 -17.32 13.37
C ALA A 273 -4.28 -18.06 12.87
N PRO A 274 -4.63 -18.01 11.57
CA PRO A 274 -5.69 -18.86 11.07
C PRO A 274 -5.36 -20.30 11.47
N PRO A 275 -6.34 -21.07 11.99
CA PRO A 275 -6.08 -22.43 12.45
C PRO A 275 -5.40 -23.18 11.31
N ALA A 276 -4.23 -23.75 11.60
CA ALA A 276 -3.53 -24.61 10.64
C ALA A 276 -4.54 -25.62 10.09
N PRO A 277 -4.60 -25.83 8.77
CA PRO A 277 -5.53 -26.81 8.22
C PRO A 277 -5.30 -28.10 8.97
N ARG A 278 -6.31 -28.53 9.75
CA ARG A 278 -6.29 -29.81 10.43
C ARG A 278 -6.05 -30.84 9.33
N ARG A 279 -4.87 -31.42 9.29
CA ARG A 279 -4.64 -32.66 8.54
C ARG A 279 -5.63 -33.65 9.09
N GLY A 280 -6.75 -33.79 8.39
CA GLY A 280 -7.68 -34.86 8.67
C GLY A 280 -6.90 -36.18 8.66
N PRO A 281 -7.28 -37.16 9.48
CA PRO A 281 -6.65 -38.47 9.44
C PRO A 281 -6.66 -38.96 7.99
N ALA A 282 -5.49 -39.32 7.47
CA ALA A 282 -5.38 -39.89 6.13
C ALA A 282 -6.38 -41.04 6.04
N PRO A 283 -7.17 -41.16 4.96
CA PRO A 283 -8.11 -42.28 4.85
C PRO A 283 -7.35 -43.57 4.61
N VAL A 284 -6.89 -44.22 5.72
CA VAL A 284 -6.24 -45.52 5.69
C VAL A 284 -7.25 -46.63 5.33
N GLY A 285 -8.55 -46.30 5.27
CA GLY A 285 -9.61 -47.28 5.05
C GLY A 285 -9.97 -47.61 3.60
N VAL A 286 -9.61 -46.75 2.62
CA VAL A 286 -10.09 -46.98 1.23
C VAL A 286 -9.23 -48.02 0.49
N GLY A 287 -7.95 -48.16 0.83
CA GLY A 287 -7.06 -49.15 0.22
C GLY A 287 -7.42 -50.60 0.57
N LEU A 288 -7.87 -50.86 1.78
CA LEU A 288 -8.26 -52.22 2.23
C LEU A 288 -9.61 -52.68 1.67
N ALA A 289 -10.56 -51.76 1.47
CA ALA A 289 -11.87 -52.06 0.88
C ALA A 289 -11.77 -52.45 -0.62
N VAL A 290 -10.88 -51.79 -1.37
CA VAL A 290 -10.66 -52.07 -2.81
C VAL A 290 -9.95 -53.45 -2.97
N LEU A 291 -9.02 -53.81 -2.10
CA LEU A 291 -8.35 -55.11 -2.13
C LEU A 291 -9.33 -56.25 -1.77
N ALA A 292 -10.21 -56.07 -0.80
CA ALA A 292 -11.23 -57.06 -0.42
C ALA A 292 -12.25 -57.29 -1.56
N ALA A 293 -12.67 -56.23 -2.29
CA ALA A 293 -13.58 -56.33 -3.41
C ALA A 293 -12.93 -57.05 -4.63
N ALA A 294 -11.64 -56.85 -4.87
CA ALA A 294 -10.91 -57.48 -5.97
C ALA A 294 -10.73 -58.99 -5.71
N VAL A 295 -10.49 -59.43 -4.47
CA VAL A 295 -10.37 -60.86 -4.12
C VAL A 295 -11.72 -61.58 -4.15
N ALA A 296 -12.82 -60.92 -3.74
CA ALA A 296 -14.17 -61.49 -3.81
C ALA A 296 -14.65 -61.62 -5.28
N GLY A 297 -14.33 -60.66 -6.15
CA GLY A 297 -14.66 -60.68 -7.58
C GLY A 297 -13.92 -61.80 -8.32
N ALA A 298 -12.65 -62.06 -8.02
CA ALA A 298 -11.86 -63.16 -8.62
C ALA A 298 -12.34 -64.54 -8.19
N GLY A 299 -12.80 -64.71 -6.94
CA GLY A 299 -13.36 -65.96 -6.44
C GLY A 299 -14.70 -66.35 -7.09
N LEU A 300 -15.59 -65.34 -7.36
CA LEU A 300 -16.87 -65.56 -8.05
C LEU A 300 -16.73 -65.97 -9.52
N THR A 301 -15.78 -65.35 -10.22
CA THR A 301 -15.53 -65.67 -11.66
C THR A 301 -14.93 -67.08 -11.81
N TRP A 302 -14.08 -67.51 -10.88
CA TRP A 302 -13.49 -68.85 -10.91
C TRP A 302 -14.50 -69.94 -10.55
N GLY A 303 -15.42 -69.70 -9.59
CA GLY A 303 -16.53 -70.56 -9.21
C GLY A 303 -17.54 -70.80 -10.37
N LEU A 304 -17.88 -69.76 -11.11
CA LEU A 304 -18.80 -69.84 -12.25
C LEU A 304 -18.16 -70.56 -13.47
N GLN A 305 -16.84 -70.46 -13.64
CA GLN A 305 -16.13 -71.19 -14.71
C GLN A 305 -16.05 -72.68 -14.45
N GLN A 306 -15.93 -73.13 -13.19
CA GLN A 306 -15.98 -74.52 -12.86
C GLN A 306 -17.37 -75.15 -13.00
N GLN A 307 -18.45 -74.42 -12.71
CA GLN A 307 -19.82 -74.94 -12.93
C GLN A 307 -20.19 -75.07 -14.43
N SER A 308 -19.63 -74.23 -15.27
CA SER A 308 -19.87 -74.35 -16.71
C SER A 308 -19.15 -75.52 -17.39
N GLN A 309 -18.06 -76.03 -16.78
CA GLN A 309 -17.35 -77.21 -17.28
C GLN A 309 -17.97 -78.47 -16.81
N ALA A 310 -18.61 -78.53 -15.66
CA ALA A 310 -19.30 -79.71 -15.13
C ALA A 310 -20.62 -80.06 -15.84
N GLY A 311 -21.23 -79.11 -16.57
CA GLY A 311 -22.48 -79.25 -17.31
C GLY A 311 -22.33 -79.69 -18.79
N ARG A 312 -21.10 -80.00 -19.27
CA ARG A 312 -20.86 -80.39 -20.66
C ARG A 312 -20.34 -81.83 -20.83
N GLY A 313 -20.49 -82.65 -19.80
CA GLY A 313 -20.10 -84.06 -19.84
C GLY A 313 -21.25 -84.93 -19.34
N GLY A 314 -22.33 -85.06 -20.14
CA GLY A 314 -23.44 -85.94 -19.92
C GLY A 314 -24.27 -86.05 -21.19
#